data_20410b24f69295095722264fa82ae9ae
#
_entry.id   20410b24f69295095722264fa82ae9ae
#
_cell.length_a   1.000
_cell.length_b   1.000
_cell.length_c   1.000
_cell.angle_alpha   90.00
_cell.angle_beta   90.00
_cell.angle_gamma   90.00
#
_symmetry.space_group_name_H-M   'P 1'
#
loop_
_entity.id
_entity.type
_entity.pdbx_description
1 polymer ?
#
loop_
_entity_poly.entity_id
_entity_poly.type
_entity_poly.pdbx_seq_one_letter_code
_entity_poly.pdbx_strand_id
1 'polypeptide(L)'
;MVELERKKMIGQFSRTAMVFIEKTLRECEQCIGFSGAALSSPDGLVLAMHGQISGDEAAACASSLFVESETALSYIGESEPRMMLLWTANKLLALHLLKNGSIFFVTSTEKNNFNVVLKFSLETSKKLDNALSIMG
;
A
#
# COMPACT_ATOMS: atom_id res chain seq x y z
N MET A 1 -4.16 -22.24 2.18
CA MET A 1 -4.77 -21.63 0.97
C MET A 1 -4.23 -20.24 0.70
N VAL A 2 -4.49 -19.30 1.62
CA VAL A 2 -4.01 -17.91 1.46
C VAL A 2 -2.49 -17.86 1.30
N GLU A 3 -1.75 -18.62 2.09
CA GLU A 3 -0.29 -18.64 2.02
C GLU A 3 0.23 -19.15 0.68
N LEU A 4 -0.43 -20.17 0.12
CA LEU A 4 -0.05 -20.71 -1.18
C LEU A 4 -0.32 -19.69 -2.29
N GLU A 5 -1.45 -19.00 -2.24
CA GLU A 5 -1.79 -17.96 -3.21
C GLU A 5 -0.80 -16.80 -3.14
N ARG A 6 -0.43 -16.39 -1.92
CA ARG A 6 0.58 -15.36 -1.72
C ARG A 6 1.91 -15.74 -2.35
N LYS A 7 2.35 -16.98 -2.16
CA LYS A 7 3.59 -17.49 -2.77
C LYS A 7 3.53 -17.46 -4.28
N LYS A 8 2.37 -17.77 -4.86
CA LYS A 8 2.19 -17.69 -6.31
C LYS A 8 2.30 -16.25 -6.80
N MET A 9 1.68 -15.30 -6.07
CA MET A 9 1.74 -13.90 -6.43
C MET A 9 3.17 -13.37 -6.36
N ILE A 10 3.89 -13.69 -5.28
CA ILE A 10 5.29 -13.29 -5.11
C ILE A 10 6.15 -13.90 -6.23
N GLY A 11 5.87 -15.14 -6.62
CA GLY A 11 6.61 -15.82 -7.69
C GLY A 11 6.47 -15.17 -9.05
N GLN A 12 5.47 -14.29 -9.26
CA GLN A 12 5.31 -13.55 -10.50
C GLN A 12 6.31 -12.42 -10.64
N PHE A 13 6.95 -11.99 -9.55
CA PHE A 13 7.94 -10.94 -9.57
C PHE A 13 9.34 -11.52 -9.61
N SER A 14 10.25 -10.85 -10.32
CA SER A 14 11.63 -11.23 -10.30
C SER A 14 12.21 -11.09 -8.89
N ARG A 15 13.29 -11.81 -8.62
CA ARG A 15 13.99 -11.71 -7.34
C ARG A 15 14.47 -10.27 -7.10
N THR A 16 14.95 -9.61 -8.16
CA THR A 16 15.40 -8.23 -8.08
C THR A 16 14.25 -7.31 -7.69
N ALA A 17 13.07 -7.50 -8.29
CA ALA A 17 11.90 -6.71 -7.94
C ALA A 17 11.51 -6.88 -6.47
N MET A 18 11.51 -8.11 -5.97
CA MET A 18 11.17 -8.38 -4.57
C MET A 18 12.17 -7.74 -3.62
N VAL A 19 13.46 -7.82 -3.91
CA VAL A 19 14.50 -7.17 -3.09
C VAL A 19 14.28 -5.66 -3.07
N PHE A 20 13.98 -5.06 -4.22
CA PHE A 20 13.72 -3.63 -4.32
C PHE A 20 12.48 -3.23 -3.51
N ILE A 21 11.40 -4.00 -3.63
CA ILE A 21 10.16 -3.75 -2.91
C ILE A 21 10.40 -3.78 -1.40
N GLU A 22 11.07 -4.81 -0.91
CA GLU A 22 11.36 -4.95 0.52
C GLU A 22 12.24 -3.81 1.02
N LYS A 23 13.25 -3.42 0.25
CA LYS A 23 14.10 -2.28 0.58
C LYS A 23 13.29 -0.99 0.66
N THR A 24 12.43 -0.76 -0.33
CA THR A 24 11.61 0.44 -0.38
C THR A 24 10.68 0.53 0.82
N LEU A 25 10.09 -0.59 1.24
CA LEU A 25 9.25 -0.60 2.44
C LEU A 25 10.05 -0.33 3.70
N ARG A 26 11.29 -0.85 3.80
CA ARG A 26 12.16 -0.52 4.94
C ARG A 26 12.52 0.96 4.97
N GLU A 27 12.72 1.57 3.81
CA GLU A 27 13.00 3.01 3.73
C GLU A 27 11.84 3.87 4.21
N CYS A 28 10.63 3.31 4.29
CA CYS A 28 9.48 4.02 4.86
C CYS A 28 9.69 4.38 6.33
N GLU A 29 10.65 3.79 7.02
CA GLU A 29 11.05 4.21 8.37
C GLU A 29 11.45 5.69 8.42
N GLN A 30 11.84 6.26 7.29
CA GLN A 30 12.19 7.67 7.20
C GLN A 30 10.96 8.60 7.23
N CYS A 31 9.77 8.05 7.07
CA CYS A 31 8.54 8.82 7.16
C CYS A 31 8.30 9.24 8.62
N ILE A 32 7.95 10.51 8.84
CA ILE A 32 7.67 11.00 10.18
C ILE A 32 6.56 10.16 10.83
N GLY A 33 6.81 9.74 12.07
CA GLY A 33 5.85 8.94 12.82
C GLY A 33 5.61 7.54 12.27
N PHE A 34 6.51 7.03 11.45
CA PHE A 34 6.32 5.73 10.82
C PHE A 34 5.89 4.65 11.81
N SER A 35 4.84 3.92 11.47
CA SER A 35 4.36 2.78 12.25
C SER A 35 4.45 1.49 11.46
N GLY A 36 3.99 1.47 10.21
CA GLY A 36 4.07 0.29 9.38
C GLY A 36 3.80 0.60 7.91
N ALA A 37 4.23 -0.30 7.04
CA ALA A 37 3.99 -0.20 5.61
C ALA A 37 3.75 -1.59 5.03
N ALA A 38 2.97 -1.67 3.97
CA ALA A 38 2.68 -2.92 3.30
C ALA A 38 2.41 -2.69 1.82
N LEU A 39 2.68 -3.71 1.02
CA LEU A 39 2.27 -3.78 -0.37
C LEU A 39 1.38 -5.01 -0.52
N SER A 40 0.18 -4.82 -1.03
CA SER A 40 -0.76 -5.92 -1.25
C SER A 40 -1.06 -6.10 -2.72
N SER A 41 -1.45 -7.32 -3.09
CA SER A 41 -1.95 -7.60 -4.43
C SER A 41 -3.36 -7.01 -4.59
N PRO A 42 -3.87 -6.94 -5.85
CA PRO A 42 -5.25 -6.52 -6.07
C PRO A 42 -6.28 -7.38 -5.32
N ASP A 43 -5.96 -8.64 -5.06
CA ASP A 43 -6.86 -9.59 -4.40
C ASP A 43 -6.79 -9.52 -2.87
N GLY A 44 -6.01 -8.61 -2.31
CA GLY A 44 -5.94 -8.44 -0.87
C GLY A 44 -4.95 -9.37 -0.17
N LEU A 45 -3.95 -9.88 -0.90
CA LEU A 45 -2.89 -10.70 -0.34
C LEU A 45 -1.64 -9.86 -0.10
N VAL A 46 -1.01 -10.02 1.06
CA VAL A 46 0.21 -9.26 1.36
C VAL A 46 1.37 -9.77 0.50
N LEU A 47 2.06 -8.84 -0.19
CA LEU A 47 3.26 -9.16 -0.98
C LEU A 47 4.51 -8.85 -0.19
N ALA A 48 4.50 -7.76 0.59
CA ALA A 48 5.61 -7.37 1.45
C ALA A 48 5.08 -6.46 2.55
N MET A 49 5.81 -6.41 3.67
CA MET A 49 5.42 -5.58 4.80
C MET A 49 6.66 -5.20 5.62
N HIS A 50 6.55 -4.12 6.38
CA HIS A 50 7.61 -3.68 7.28
C HIS A 50 7.01 -2.87 8.43
N GLY A 51 7.59 -3.02 9.62
CA GLY A 51 7.17 -2.28 10.80
C GLY A 51 6.05 -2.96 11.58
N GLN A 52 5.37 -2.19 12.41
CA GLN A 52 4.30 -2.69 13.29
C GLN A 52 2.97 -2.71 12.55
N ILE A 53 2.76 -3.75 11.78
CA ILE A 53 1.55 -3.90 10.98
C ILE A 53 1.29 -5.40 10.78
N SER A 54 0.04 -5.80 10.90
CA SER A 54 -0.37 -7.15 10.53
C SER A 54 -0.59 -7.17 9.02
N GLY A 55 0.34 -7.79 8.28
CA GLY A 55 0.32 -7.76 6.83
C GLY A 55 -0.98 -8.26 6.22
N ASP A 56 -1.47 -9.40 6.68
CA ASP A 56 -2.70 -10.00 6.15
C ASP A 56 -3.91 -9.13 6.42
N GLU A 57 -4.03 -8.61 7.64
CA GLU A 57 -5.13 -7.74 8.02
C GLU A 57 -5.07 -6.40 7.29
N ALA A 58 -3.87 -5.83 7.14
CA ALA A 58 -3.68 -4.58 6.42
C ALA A 58 -4.03 -4.74 4.93
N ALA A 59 -3.62 -5.84 4.32
CA ALA A 59 -3.93 -6.10 2.91
C ALA A 59 -5.43 -6.25 2.70
N ALA A 60 -6.11 -6.98 3.59
CA ALA A 60 -7.56 -7.14 3.54
C ALA A 60 -8.27 -5.80 3.73
N CYS A 61 -7.81 -4.99 4.68
CA CYS A 61 -8.35 -3.67 4.94
C CYS A 61 -8.21 -2.76 3.72
N ALA A 62 -7.01 -2.71 3.14
CA ALA A 62 -6.74 -1.87 1.98
C ALA A 62 -7.60 -2.26 0.78
N SER A 63 -7.69 -3.55 0.49
CA SER A 63 -8.53 -4.06 -0.59
C SER A 63 -9.99 -3.69 -0.39
N SER A 64 -10.52 -3.89 0.82
CA SER A 64 -11.91 -3.54 1.15
C SER A 64 -12.18 -2.06 1.00
N LEU A 65 -11.25 -1.21 1.46
CA LEU A 65 -11.42 0.24 1.35
C LEU A 65 -11.54 0.68 -0.11
N PHE A 66 -10.72 0.14 -1.00
CA PHE A 66 -10.78 0.49 -2.41
C PHE A 66 -12.05 -0.04 -3.08
N VAL A 67 -12.44 -1.27 -2.81
CA VAL A 67 -13.67 -1.86 -3.36
C VAL A 67 -14.91 -1.09 -2.90
N GLU A 68 -15.02 -0.83 -1.59
CA GLU A 68 -16.17 -0.10 -1.03
C GLU A 68 -16.21 1.35 -1.52
N SER A 69 -15.04 1.99 -1.63
CA SER A 69 -14.95 3.36 -2.11
C SER A 69 -15.35 3.47 -3.58
N GLU A 70 -14.97 2.49 -4.40
CA GLU A 70 -15.40 2.45 -5.80
C GLU A 70 -16.91 2.39 -5.92
N THR A 71 -17.55 1.51 -5.12
CA THR A 71 -18.99 1.40 -5.07
C THR A 71 -19.64 2.72 -4.65
N ALA A 72 -19.11 3.34 -3.58
CA ALA A 72 -19.66 4.59 -3.08
C ALA A 72 -19.52 5.73 -4.10
N LEU A 73 -18.35 5.82 -4.75
CA LEU A 73 -18.08 6.86 -5.74
C LEU A 73 -18.94 6.73 -6.99
N SER A 74 -19.39 5.51 -7.31
CA SER A 74 -20.26 5.29 -8.47
C SER A 74 -21.58 6.04 -8.34
N TYR A 75 -22.06 6.30 -7.10
CA TYR A 75 -23.29 7.05 -6.88
C TYR A 75 -23.21 8.51 -7.35
N ILE A 76 -22.01 9.05 -7.45
CA ILE A 76 -21.80 10.41 -7.95
C ILE A 76 -21.14 10.41 -9.34
N GLY A 77 -21.13 9.25 -10.00
CA GLY A 77 -20.61 9.12 -11.36
C GLY A 77 -19.10 9.10 -11.46
N GLU A 78 -18.39 8.82 -10.34
CA GLU A 78 -16.94 8.78 -10.33
C GLU A 78 -16.43 7.34 -10.40
N SER A 79 -15.18 7.18 -10.84
CA SER A 79 -14.52 5.90 -10.91
C SER A 79 -13.79 5.59 -9.58
N GLU A 80 -13.01 4.51 -9.59
CA GLU A 80 -12.26 4.10 -8.40
C GLU A 80 -11.30 5.19 -7.92
N PRO A 81 -11.08 5.30 -6.61
CA PRO A 81 -10.10 6.25 -6.10
C PRO A 81 -8.68 5.78 -6.43
N ARG A 82 -7.77 6.73 -6.60
CA ARG A 82 -6.37 6.43 -6.86
C ARG A 82 -5.54 6.47 -5.57
N MET A 83 -6.02 7.23 -4.59
CA MET A 83 -5.33 7.43 -3.33
C MET A 83 -6.36 7.76 -2.26
N MET A 84 -6.09 7.32 -1.04
CA MET A 84 -6.88 7.69 0.13
C MET A 84 -5.97 8.11 1.26
N LEU A 85 -6.38 9.16 1.97
CA LEU A 85 -5.71 9.61 3.19
C LEU A 85 -6.76 9.59 4.30
N LEU A 86 -6.55 8.74 5.28
CA LEU A 86 -7.53 8.53 6.34
C LEU A 86 -6.94 8.87 7.70
N TRP A 87 -7.72 9.60 8.49
CA TRP A 87 -7.43 9.86 9.89
C TRP A 87 -8.28 8.95 10.76
N THR A 88 -7.63 8.25 11.66
CA THR A 88 -8.32 7.54 12.74
C THR A 88 -7.98 8.23 14.06
N ALA A 89 -8.54 7.74 15.15
CA ALA A 89 -8.21 8.28 16.46
C ALA A 89 -6.71 8.17 16.79
N ASN A 90 -6.04 7.15 16.25
CA ASN A 90 -4.67 6.82 16.64
C ASN A 90 -3.63 7.06 15.55
N LYS A 91 -4.03 7.07 14.28
CA LYS A 91 -3.08 7.06 13.17
C LYS A 91 -3.59 7.81 11.95
N LEU A 92 -2.65 8.13 11.09
CA LEU A 92 -2.88 8.62 9.75
C LEU A 92 -2.50 7.49 8.78
N LEU A 93 -3.37 7.18 7.85
CA LEU A 93 -3.16 6.10 6.88
C LEU A 93 -3.16 6.69 5.48
N ALA A 94 -2.14 6.35 4.69
CA ALA A 94 -2.08 6.72 3.28
C ALA A 94 -2.08 5.45 2.44
N LEU A 95 -3.01 5.36 1.50
CA LEU A 95 -3.16 4.20 0.62
C LEU A 95 -3.10 4.66 -0.83
N HIS A 96 -2.32 3.97 -1.63
CA HIS A 96 -2.12 4.32 -3.04
C HIS A 96 -2.39 3.11 -3.92
N LEU A 97 -3.29 3.29 -4.88
CA LEU A 97 -3.54 2.27 -5.90
C LEU A 97 -2.46 2.41 -6.98
N LEU A 98 -1.68 1.36 -7.17
CA LEU A 98 -0.62 1.33 -8.16
C LEU A 98 -1.17 0.93 -9.53
N LYS A 99 -0.38 1.16 -10.58
CA LYS A 99 -0.82 0.92 -11.96
C LYS A 99 -1.19 -0.53 -12.24
N ASN A 100 -0.51 -1.47 -11.58
CA ASN A 100 -0.80 -2.90 -11.76
C ASN A 100 -1.95 -3.40 -10.87
N GLY A 101 -2.62 -2.50 -10.13
CA GLY A 101 -3.70 -2.86 -9.22
C GLY A 101 -3.25 -3.20 -7.80
N SER A 102 -1.95 -3.28 -7.54
CA SER A 102 -1.45 -3.46 -6.17
C SER A 102 -1.73 -2.20 -5.35
N ILE A 103 -1.77 -2.36 -4.03
CA ILE A 103 -2.02 -1.25 -3.12
C ILE A 103 -0.83 -1.08 -2.18
N PHE A 104 -0.26 0.12 -2.20
CA PHE A 104 0.76 0.52 -1.23
C PHE A 104 0.08 1.23 -0.06
N PHE A 105 0.49 0.88 1.14
CA PHE A 105 -0.16 1.32 2.37
C PHE A 105 0.92 1.70 3.38
N VAL A 106 0.82 2.89 3.96
CA VAL A 106 1.72 3.33 5.03
C VAL A 106 0.92 3.97 6.14
N THR A 107 1.33 3.68 7.39
CA THR A 107 0.68 4.23 8.59
C THR A 107 1.66 5.06 9.39
N SER A 108 1.16 6.16 9.95
CA SER A 108 1.95 7.08 10.77
C SER A 108 1.17 7.46 12.02
N THR A 109 1.88 7.62 13.13
CA THR A 109 1.29 8.16 14.36
C THR A 109 1.26 9.69 14.35
N GLU A 110 1.91 10.32 13.37
CA GLU A 110 2.03 11.79 13.30
C GLU A 110 0.87 12.39 12.51
N LYS A 111 -0.23 12.66 13.21
CA LYS A 111 -1.47 13.13 12.60
C LYS A 111 -1.47 14.60 12.19
N ASN A 112 -0.59 15.40 12.78
CA ASN A 112 -0.56 16.83 12.52
C ASN A 112 0.27 17.22 11.29
N ASN A 113 1.05 16.28 10.74
CA ASN A 113 1.91 16.52 9.60
C ASN A 113 1.44 15.72 8.38
N PHE A 114 0.14 15.76 8.09
CA PHE A 114 -0.42 14.97 7.00
C PHE A 114 0.23 15.30 5.65
N ASN A 115 0.62 16.56 5.43
CA ASN A 115 1.27 16.96 4.18
C ASN A 115 2.61 16.25 3.96
N VAL A 116 3.37 16.07 5.04
CA VAL A 116 4.67 15.38 5.00
C VAL A 116 4.46 13.90 4.71
N VAL A 117 3.51 13.27 5.40
CA VAL A 117 3.17 11.87 5.18
C VAL A 117 2.66 11.66 3.75
N LEU A 118 1.78 12.53 3.29
CA LEU A 118 1.23 12.45 1.93
C LEU A 118 2.33 12.55 0.87
N LYS A 119 3.21 13.54 1.00
CA LYS A 119 4.31 13.73 0.06
C LYS A 119 5.23 12.52 0.04
N PHE A 120 5.59 12.00 1.22
CA PHE A 120 6.45 10.83 1.33
C PHE A 120 5.78 9.62 0.66
N SER A 121 4.52 9.36 0.96
CA SER A 121 3.81 8.21 0.41
C SER A 121 3.63 8.31 -1.10
N LEU A 122 3.39 9.51 -1.63
CA LEU A 122 3.33 9.73 -3.08
C LEU A 122 4.64 9.40 -3.77
N GLU A 123 5.75 9.87 -3.21
CA GLU A 123 7.08 9.60 -3.77
C GLU A 123 7.40 8.10 -3.73
N THR A 124 7.05 7.44 -2.63
CA THR A 124 7.26 6.00 -2.49
C THR A 124 6.40 5.22 -3.47
N SER A 125 5.14 5.61 -3.65
CA SER A 125 4.25 4.94 -4.59
C SER A 125 4.77 5.04 -6.03
N LYS A 126 5.36 6.17 -6.40
CA LYS A 126 5.98 6.34 -7.72
C LYS A 126 7.18 5.41 -7.91
N LYS A 127 8.00 5.25 -6.89
CA LYS A 127 9.14 4.31 -6.93
C LYS A 127 8.63 2.88 -7.15
N LEU A 128 7.59 2.49 -6.42
CA LEU A 128 7.01 1.16 -6.54
C LEU A 128 6.37 0.96 -7.91
N ASP A 129 5.64 1.94 -8.43
CA ASP A 129 5.05 1.88 -9.76
C ASP A 129 6.13 1.65 -10.83
N ASN A 130 7.22 2.41 -10.76
CA ASN A 130 8.32 2.27 -11.71
C ASN A 130 8.96 0.88 -11.63
N ALA A 131 9.21 0.40 -10.42
CA ALA A 131 9.80 -0.91 -10.21
C ALA A 131 8.91 -2.02 -10.73
N LEU A 132 7.62 -1.97 -10.43
CA LEU A 132 6.66 -3.00 -10.83
C LEU A 132 6.44 -3.02 -12.35
N SER A 133 6.48 -1.87 -13.02
CA SER A 133 6.31 -1.83 -14.47
C SER A 133 7.56 -2.27 -15.24
N ILE A 134 8.74 -2.11 -14.66
CA ILE A 134 10.01 -2.48 -15.31
C ILE A 134 10.43 -3.91 -14.93
N MET A 135 10.31 -4.25 -13.66
CA MET A 135 10.87 -5.49 -13.11
C MET A 135 9.82 -6.58 -12.85
N GLY A 136 8.58 -6.18 -12.84
CA GLY A 136 7.47 -7.10 -12.63
C GLY A 136 7.03 -7.75 -13.90
#